data_3c18798a33128085796cdc94f6566fc5
#
_entry.id   3c18798a33128085796cdc94f6566fc5
#
_cell.length_a   1.000
_cell.length_b   1.000
_cell.length_c   1.000
_cell.angle_alpha   90.00
_cell.angle_beta   90.00
_cell.angle_gamma   90.00
#
_symmetry.space_group_name_H-M   'P 1'
#
loop_
_entity.id
_entity.type
_entity.pdbx_description
1 polymer ?
#
loop_
_entity_poly.entity_id
_entity_poly.type
_entity_poly.pdbx_seq_one_letter_code
_entity_poly.pdbx_strand_id
1 'polypeptide(L)'
;PNASAWLKVAGTNVNNPVAIPPSDDEWTYLNHDIWGNYAQAGTLFLDRLTPLSSKARIVYGHKMNARIMFHDIGDKADQDNFNNLGILTWWDKENGTASYRPVAATRVQADDTDIRNVGSMDKDNLRQWELDFYKNATAKSANYNLGLIDGDREVIFLVTCSGYAEYGHDARTIVMYQKI
;
A
#
# COMPACT_ATOMS: atom_id res chain seq x y z
N PRO A 1 -2.28 -0.13 -22.67
CA PRO A 1 -1.84 0.26 -21.34
C PRO A 1 -1.79 -0.95 -20.42
N ASN A 2 -0.79 -1.00 -19.54
CA ASN A 2 -0.54 -2.12 -18.63
C ASN A 2 -1.28 -1.97 -17.28
N ALA A 3 -2.32 -1.14 -17.22
CA ALA A 3 -3.14 -0.99 -16.03
C ALA A 3 -3.98 -2.26 -15.80
N SER A 4 -3.84 -2.87 -14.63
CA SER A 4 -4.56 -4.08 -14.24
C SER A 4 -5.60 -3.83 -13.17
N ALA A 5 -5.46 -2.71 -12.45
CA ALA A 5 -6.38 -2.27 -11.43
C ALA A 5 -6.44 -0.72 -11.37
N TRP A 6 -7.38 -0.22 -10.58
CA TRP A 6 -7.51 1.21 -10.26
C TRP A 6 -7.64 1.40 -8.76
N LEU A 7 -6.91 2.34 -8.21
CA LEU A 7 -6.86 2.67 -6.79
C LEU A 7 -7.29 4.12 -6.56
N LYS A 8 -8.25 4.31 -5.66
CA LYS A 8 -8.66 5.62 -5.16
C LYS A 8 -8.68 5.61 -3.63
N VAL A 9 -8.12 6.64 -3.01
CA VAL A 9 -8.15 6.81 -1.55
C VAL A 9 -8.82 8.14 -1.21
N ALA A 10 -9.98 8.08 -0.58
CA ALA A 10 -10.71 9.28 -0.15
C ALA A 10 -9.90 10.07 0.88
N GLY A 11 -9.96 11.40 0.82
CA GLY A 11 -9.16 12.29 1.67
C GLY A 11 -7.72 12.49 1.21
N THR A 12 -7.34 11.99 0.03
CA THR A 12 -6.00 12.12 -0.55
C THR A 12 -6.05 12.47 -2.03
N ASN A 13 -4.87 12.75 -2.61
CA ASN A 13 -4.70 12.94 -4.06
C ASN A 13 -4.74 11.61 -4.86
N VAL A 14 -4.78 10.46 -4.21
CA VAL A 14 -4.64 9.15 -4.87
C VAL A 14 -5.91 8.79 -5.66
N ASN A 15 -5.79 8.72 -6.97
CA ASN A 15 -6.82 8.26 -7.90
C ASN A 15 -6.13 7.84 -9.22
N ASN A 16 -5.51 6.65 -9.21
CA ASN A 16 -4.52 6.26 -10.19
C ASN A 16 -4.71 4.81 -10.67
N PRO A 17 -4.29 4.51 -11.91
CA PRO A 17 -4.14 3.13 -12.36
C PRO A 17 -3.02 2.44 -11.57
N VAL A 18 -3.17 1.12 -11.42
CA VAL A 18 -2.15 0.24 -10.82
C VAL A 18 -1.71 -0.78 -11.86
N ALA A 19 -0.41 -0.89 -12.09
CA ALA A 19 0.18 -1.82 -13.03
C ALA A 19 0.65 -3.11 -12.33
N ILE A 20 0.77 -4.18 -13.11
CA ILE A 20 1.50 -5.39 -12.71
C ILE A 20 2.84 -5.34 -13.43
N PRO A 21 3.97 -5.34 -12.71
CA PRO A 21 5.28 -5.26 -13.35
C PRO A 21 5.61 -6.55 -14.14
N PRO A 22 6.43 -6.44 -15.19
CA PRO A 22 6.86 -7.60 -15.96
C PRO A 22 7.73 -8.54 -15.13
N SER A 23 7.86 -9.79 -15.58
CA SER A 23 8.55 -10.85 -14.83
C SER A 23 10.06 -10.66 -14.73
N ASP A 24 10.64 -9.94 -15.66
CA ASP A 24 12.08 -9.68 -15.79
C ASP A 24 12.52 -8.36 -15.15
N ASP A 25 11.58 -7.46 -14.84
CA ASP A 25 11.87 -6.21 -14.13
C ASP A 25 10.71 -5.80 -13.20
N GLU A 26 10.78 -6.25 -11.95
CA GLU A 26 9.74 -5.95 -10.96
C GLU A 26 9.67 -4.47 -10.54
N TRP A 27 10.70 -3.67 -10.85
CA TRP A 27 10.80 -2.27 -10.47
C TRP A 27 10.61 -1.30 -11.65
N THR A 28 10.25 -1.81 -12.82
CA THR A 28 10.06 -1.00 -14.04
C THR A 28 9.22 0.26 -13.81
N TYR A 29 8.13 0.13 -13.06
CA TYR A 29 7.19 1.24 -12.83
C TYR A 29 7.62 2.29 -11.80
N LEU A 30 8.82 2.15 -11.23
CA LEU A 30 9.42 3.25 -10.48
C LEU A 30 9.71 4.47 -11.37
N ASN A 31 9.98 4.25 -12.65
CA ASN A 31 10.33 5.33 -13.58
C ASN A 31 9.72 5.17 -14.99
N HIS A 32 8.64 4.37 -15.12
CA HIS A 32 7.88 4.25 -16.37
C HIS A 32 6.39 4.43 -16.13
N ASP A 33 5.71 4.99 -17.14
CA ASP A 33 4.26 5.08 -17.17
C ASP A 33 3.60 3.74 -17.60
N ILE A 34 2.26 3.69 -17.59
CA ILE A 34 1.50 2.48 -17.98
C ILE A 34 1.63 2.12 -19.46
N TRP A 35 2.22 2.97 -20.28
CA TRP A 35 2.51 2.71 -21.70
C TRP A 35 3.94 2.27 -21.94
N GLY A 36 4.78 2.26 -20.88
CA GLY A 36 6.19 1.85 -20.96
C GLY A 36 7.14 2.98 -21.33
N ASN A 37 6.68 4.25 -21.32
CA ASN A 37 7.57 5.38 -21.54
C ASN A 37 8.24 5.80 -20.23
N TYR A 38 9.44 6.37 -20.32
CA TYR A 38 10.09 6.95 -19.15
C TYR A 38 9.23 8.07 -18.55
N ALA A 39 8.97 7.97 -17.24
CA ALA A 39 8.23 8.95 -16.46
C ALA A 39 8.81 9.00 -15.04
N GLN A 40 9.39 10.14 -14.66
CA GLN A 40 10.02 10.30 -13.33
C GLN A 40 9.09 9.98 -12.16
N ALA A 41 7.79 10.24 -12.30
CA ALA A 41 6.77 9.92 -11.30
C ALA A 41 6.43 8.43 -11.23
N GLY A 42 6.81 7.65 -12.25
CA GLY A 42 6.44 6.25 -12.37
C GLY A 42 4.93 6.02 -12.48
N THR A 43 4.53 4.84 -12.09
CA THR A 43 3.12 4.40 -11.98
C THR A 43 2.94 3.66 -10.66
N LEU A 44 1.75 3.67 -10.07
CA LEU A 44 1.47 2.75 -8.96
C LEU A 44 1.53 1.30 -9.47
N PHE A 45 2.14 0.41 -8.72
CA PHE A 45 2.30 -0.99 -9.14
C PHE A 45 2.24 -1.98 -7.99
N LEU A 46 1.76 -3.19 -8.30
CA LEU A 46 1.73 -4.32 -7.36
C LEU A 46 3.12 -4.92 -7.16
N ASP A 47 3.39 -5.36 -5.95
CA ASP A 47 4.52 -6.23 -5.67
C ASP A 47 4.30 -7.59 -6.36
N ARG A 48 5.33 -8.12 -7.01
CA ARG A 48 5.27 -9.42 -7.69
C ARG A 48 4.98 -10.60 -6.78
N LEU A 49 5.40 -10.52 -5.52
CA LEU A 49 5.16 -11.58 -4.52
C LEU A 49 3.74 -11.52 -3.94
N THR A 50 2.98 -10.45 -4.26
CA THR A 50 1.59 -10.27 -3.82
C THR A 50 0.66 -9.99 -5.01
N PRO A 51 0.46 -10.97 -5.93
CA PRO A 51 -0.37 -10.79 -7.12
C PRO A 51 -1.84 -10.50 -6.78
N LEU A 52 -2.66 -10.15 -7.78
CA LEU A 52 -4.09 -9.83 -7.61
C LEU A 52 -4.87 -10.91 -6.86
N SER A 53 -4.48 -12.17 -6.99
CA SER A 53 -5.09 -13.31 -6.30
C SER A 53 -4.71 -13.44 -4.83
N SER A 54 -3.71 -12.70 -4.35
CA SER A 54 -3.29 -12.74 -2.95
C SER A 54 -4.31 -12.06 -2.04
N LYS A 55 -4.51 -12.60 -0.84
CA LYS A 55 -5.31 -11.96 0.20
C LYS A 55 -4.64 -10.68 0.72
N ALA A 56 -3.33 -10.69 0.83
CA ALA A 56 -2.54 -9.51 1.18
C ALA A 56 -1.82 -8.98 -0.07
N ARG A 57 -2.09 -7.75 -0.45
CA ARG A 57 -1.51 -7.10 -1.63
C ARG A 57 -0.71 -5.87 -1.23
N ILE A 58 0.43 -5.67 -1.88
CA ILE A 58 1.27 -4.49 -1.69
C ILE A 58 1.22 -3.65 -2.96
N VAL A 59 0.95 -2.36 -2.81
CA VAL A 59 1.02 -1.37 -3.89
C VAL A 59 2.09 -0.36 -3.56
N TYR A 60 3.05 -0.22 -4.46
CA TYR A 60 4.11 0.78 -4.39
C TYR A 60 3.76 2.04 -5.18
N GLY A 61 4.24 3.17 -4.72
CA GLY A 61 4.14 4.44 -5.43
C GLY A 61 5.12 5.47 -4.87
N HIS A 62 5.61 6.37 -5.74
CA HIS A 62 6.47 7.46 -5.30
C HIS A 62 5.74 8.51 -4.46
N LYS A 63 6.45 9.07 -3.49
CA LYS A 63 6.07 10.34 -2.86
C LYS A 63 6.63 11.50 -3.70
N MET A 64 5.78 12.11 -4.52
CA MET A 64 6.17 13.21 -5.40
C MET A 64 5.75 14.57 -4.82
N ASN A 65 6.63 15.59 -4.90
CA ASN A 65 6.35 16.93 -4.39
C ASN A 65 5.19 17.64 -5.12
N ALA A 66 4.86 17.21 -6.35
CA ALA A 66 3.77 17.77 -7.15
C ALA A 66 2.36 17.29 -6.72
N ARG A 67 2.19 16.68 -5.55
CA ARG A 67 0.93 16.11 -5.06
C ARG A 67 0.32 15.10 -6.03
N ILE A 68 1.15 14.23 -6.59
CA ILE A 68 0.77 13.10 -7.44
C ILE A 68 1.27 11.79 -6.82
N MET A 69 0.84 10.67 -7.35
CA MET A 69 1.15 9.33 -6.85
C MET A 69 0.83 9.20 -5.35
N PHE A 70 1.75 8.73 -4.53
CA PHE A 70 1.58 8.57 -3.09
C PHE A 70 2.07 9.77 -2.25
N HIS A 71 1.99 10.99 -2.82
CA HIS A 71 2.37 12.20 -2.06
C HIS A 71 1.69 12.24 -0.69
N ASP A 72 0.35 12.15 -0.69
CA ASP A 72 -0.46 12.26 0.53
C ASP A 72 -0.41 10.98 1.41
N ILE A 73 0.25 9.90 0.95
CA ILE A 73 0.45 8.67 1.74
C ILE A 73 1.72 8.76 2.60
N GLY A 74 2.71 9.52 2.16
CA GLY A 74 4.04 9.54 2.76
C GLY A 74 4.10 10.01 4.22
N ASP A 75 3.13 10.77 4.70
CA ASP A 75 3.06 11.29 6.07
C ASP A 75 2.04 10.57 6.98
N LYS A 76 1.39 9.52 6.47
CA LYS A 76 0.27 8.84 7.17
C LYS A 76 0.69 7.97 8.36
N ALA A 77 1.98 7.82 8.62
CA ALA A 77 2.47 7.25 9.87
C ALA A 77 2.36 8.21 11.07
N ASP A 78 2.04 9.49 10.84
CA ASP A 78 1.67 10.45 11.88
C ASP A 78 0.17 10.35 12.15
N GLN A 79 -0.24 10.25 13.42
CA GLN A 79 -1.63 9.99 13.81
C GLN A 79 -2.61 11.05 13.28
N ASP A 80 -2.25 12.34 13.38
CA ASP A 80 -3.13 13.42 12.92
C ASP A 80 -3.35 13.38 11.41
N ASN A 81 -2.31 13.06 10.65
CA ASN A 81 -2.41 12.88 9.20
C ASN A 81 -3.17 11.61 8.83
N PHE A 82 -2.97 10.52 9.58
CA PHE A 82 -3.69 9.25 9.41
C PHE A 82 -5.20 9.42 9.57
N ASN A 83 -5.64 10.23 10.52
CA ASN A 83 -7.06 10.49 10.81
C ASN A 83 -7.82 11.10 9.63
N ASN A 84 -7.13 11.66 8.63
CA ASN A 84 -7.73 12.20 7.41
C ASN A 84 -7.92 11.16 6.30
N LEU A 85 -7.46 9.91 6.51
CA LEU A 85 -7.67 8.84 5.54
C LEU A 85 -9.13 8.38 5.54
N GLY A 86 -9.72 8.38 4.35
CA GLY A 86 -11.01 7.78 4.09
C GLY A 86 -10.91 6.39 3.48
N ILE A 87 -12.02 5.94 2.91
CA ILE A 87 -12.13 4.62 2.25
C ILE A 87 -11.22 4.55 1.03
N LEU A 88 -10.52 3.43 0.92
CA LEU A 88 -9.83 3.02 -0.29
C LEU A 88 -10.82 2.24 -1.15
N THR A 89 -10.99 2.67 -2.40
CA THR A 89 -11.73 1.94 -3.42
C THR A 89 -10.73 1.28 -4.37
N TRP A 90 -10.84 -0.01 -4.51
CA TRP A 90 -10.09 -0.83 -5.46
C TRP A 90 -11.01 -1.34 -6.54
N TRP A 91 -10.58 -1.30 -7.78
CA TRP A 91 -11.24 -1.95 -8.90
C TRP A 91 -10.22 -2.76 -9.69
N ASP A 92 -10.55 -3.97 -10.03
CA ASP A 92 -9.84 -4.76 -11.03
C ASP A 92 -10.83 -5.53 -11.94
N LYS A 93 -10.32 -5.99 -13.07
CA LYS A 93 -11.16 -6.63 -14.08
C LYS A 93 -11.71 -7.99 -13.63
N GLU A 94 -11.02 -8.68 -12.76
CA GLU A 94 -11.37 -10.04 -12.31
C GLU A 94 -12.41 -10.02 -11.19
N ASN A 95 -12.25 -9.11 -10.23
CA ASN A 95 -13.03 -9.09 -8.99
C ASN A 95 -14.00 -7.90 -8.89
N GLY A 96 -13.96 -6.96 -9.86
CA GLY A 96 -14.79 -5.77 -9.84
C GLY A 96 -14.36 -4.76 -8.77
N THR A 97 -15.33 -4.07 -8.14
CA THR A 97 -15.07 -3.01 -7.15
C THR A 97 -15.16 -3.54 -5.73
N ALA A 98 -14.19 -3.18 -4.90
CA ALA A 98 -14.18 -3.46 -3.47
C ALA A 98 -13.77 -2.22 -2.67
N SER A 99 -14.23 -2.12 -1.43
CA SER A 99 -13.94 -1.03 -0.50
C SER A 99 -13.14 -1.54 0.69
N TYR A 100 -12.19 -0.72 1.14
CA TYR A 100 -11.29 -1.04 2.25
C TYR A 100 -11.25 0.13 3.22
N ARG A 101 -11.22 -0.17 4.52
CA ARG A 101 -11.06 0.82 5.58
C ARG A 101 -9.59 0.95 6.00
N PRO A 102 -9.10 2.14 6.38
CA PRO A 102 -7.77 2.27 6.95
C PRO A 102 -7.73 1.58 8.33
N VAL A 103 -6.64 0.88 8.62
CA VAL A 103 -6.44 0.14 9.86
C VAL A 103 -5.33 0.73 10.70
N ALA A 104 -4.13 0.83 10.13
CA ALA A 104 -2.94 1.32 10.82
C ALA A 104 -1.87 1.75 9.82
N ALA A 105 -0.91 2.54 10.30
CA ALA A 105 0.26 2.92 9.52
C ALA A 105 1.52 2.96 10.39
N THR A 106 2.69 2.75 9.75
CA THR A 106 3.99 2.83 10.40
C THR A 106 5.07 3.34 9.45
N ARG A 107 6.23 3.69 10.00
CA ARG A 107 7.46 3.93 9.26
C ARG A 107 8.43 2.80 9.51
N VAL A 108 9.13 2.40 8.45
CA VAL A 108 10.17 1.40 8.49
C VAL A 108 11.41 1.90 7.74
N GLN A 109 12.56 1.25 7.97
CA GLN A 109 13.77 1.50 7.19
C GLN A 109 13.56 1.06 5.73
N ALA A 110 14.31 1.65 4.80
CA ALA A 110 14.20 1.34 3.39
C ALA A 110 14.53 -0.11 3.03
N ASP A 111 15.43 -0.72 3.78
CA ASP A 111 15.89 -2.09 3.63
C ASP A 111 15.01 -3.12 4.36
N ASP A 112 13.99 -2.67 5.09
CA ASP A 112 12.99 -3.57 5.67
C ASP A 112 12.07 -4.10 4.56
N THR A 113 12.27 -5.37 4.23
CA THR A 113 11.53 -6.10 3.19
C THR A 113 10.57 -7.14 3.76
N ASP A 114 10.41 -7.22 5.08
CA ASP A 114 9.62 -8.25 5.75
C ASP A 114 8.16 -8.26 5.28
N ILE A 115 7.60 -7.10 5.00
CA ILE A 115 6.23 -6.97 4.45
C ILE A 115 6.01 -7.80 3.18
N ARG A 116 7.02 -8.04 2.35
CA ARG A 116 6.88 -8.79 1.10
C ARG A 116 6.51 -10.27 1.33
N ASN A 117 6.74 -10.80 2.53
CA ASN A 117 6.40 -12.17 2.88
C ASN A 117 4.89 -12.40 3.03
N VAL A 118 4.08 -11.35 3.22
CA VAL A 118 2.62 -11.47 3.45
C VAL A 118 1.89 -12.20 2.32
N GLY A 119 2.40 -12.12 1.08
CA GLY A 119 1.80 -12.78 -0.08
C GLY A 119 1.85 -14.29 -0.06
N SER A 120 2.78 -14.89 0.70
CA SER A 120 2.99 -16.33 0.82
C SER A 120 2.54 -16.91 2.16
N MET A 121 2.06 -16.08 3.08
CA MET A 121 1.63 -16.52 4.41
C MET A 121 0.30 -17.27 4.33
N ASP A 122 0.19 -18.36 5.12
CA ASP A 122 -1.11 -18.95 5.40
C ASP A 122 -1.94 -18.04 6.31
N LYS A 123 -3.20 -18.42 6.54
CA LYS A 123 -4.16 -17.64 7.31
C LYS A 123 -3.66 -17.26 8.71
N ASP A 124 -3.12 -18.22 9.44
CA ASP A 124 -2.75 -18.01 10.85
C ASP A 124 -1.49 -17.14 10.95
N ASN A 125 -0.52 -17.35 10.07
CA ASN A 125 0.67 -16.52 9.97
C ASN A 125 0.34 -15.09 9.50
N LEU A 126 -0.54 -14.93 8.50
CA LEU A 126 -0.98 -13.61 8.06
C LEU A 126 -1.71 -12.86 9.18
N ARG A 127 -2.64 -13.53 9.87
CA ARG A 127 -3.33 -12.96 11.03
C ARG A 127 -2.35 -12.48 12.10
N GLN A 128 -1.36 -13.30 12.45
CA GLN A 128 -0.36 -12.94 13.47
C GLN A 128 0.48 -11.74 13.01
N TRP A 129 0.92 -11.75 11.75
CA TRP A 129 1.68 -10.65 11.17
C TRP A 129 0.89 -9.32 11.18
N GLU A 130 -0.38 -9.34 10.79
CA GLU A 130 -1.26 -8.17 10.81
C GLU A 130 -1.48 -7.64 12.24
N LEU A 131 -1.65 -8.53 13.23
CA LEU A 131 -1.77 -8.15 14.64
C LEU A 131 -0.49 -7.49 15.16
N ASP A 132 0.67 -8.03 14.82
CA ASP A 132 1.97 -7.47 15.20
C ASP A 132 2.21 -6.12 14.50
N PHE A 133 1.85 -6.01 13.22
CA PHE A 133 1.86 -4.74 12.50
C PHE A 133 0.99 -3.69 13.22
N TYR A 134 -0.27 -4.03 13.53
CA TYR A 134 -1.17 -3.13 14.23
C TYR A 134 -0.62 -2.73 15.62
N LYS A 135 -0.11 -3.69 16.38
CA LYS A 135 0.46 -3.43 17.72
C LYS A 135 1.59 -2.42 17.68
N ASN A 136 2.50 -2.56 16.70
CA ASN A 136 3.71 -1.74 16.57
C ASN A 136 3.49 -0.46 15.73
N ALA A 137 2.32 -0.29 15.10
CA ALA A 137 2.00 0.87 14.28
C ALA A 137 2.05 2.18 15.07
N THR A 138 2.54 3.24 14.42
CA THR A 138 2.64 4.59 14.99
C THR A 138 1.34 5.39 14.86
N ALA A 139 0.48 5.02 13.90
CA ALA A 139 -0.85 5.58 13.71
C ALA A 139 -1.88 4.46 13.53
N LYS A 140 -3.08 4.63 14.10
CA LYS A 140 -4.11 3.59 14.17
C LYS A 140 -5.50 4.19 14.05
N SER A 141 -6.42 3.45 13.41
CA SER A 141 -7.83 3.80 13.43
C SER A 141 -8.39 3.72 14.85
N ALA A 142 -9.08 4.79 15.28
CA ALA A 142 -9.73 4.81 16.59
C ALA A 142 -10.81 3.72 16.66
N ASN A 143 -10.85 3.01 17.79
CA ASN A 143 -11.84 1.99 18.08
C ASN A 143 -11.90 0.84 17.05
N TYR A 144 -10.80 0.55 16.38
CA TYR A 144 -10.73 -0.57 15.44
C TYR A 144 -10.96 -1.91 16.17
N ASN A 145 -11.90 -2.71 15.66
CA ASN A 145 -12.18 -4.04 16.21
C ASN A 145 -11.10 -5.04 15.77
N LEU A 146 -10.19 -5.40 16.67
CA LEU A 146 -9.11 -6.36 16.39
C LEU A 146 -9.62 -7.77 15.98
N GLY A 147 -10.85 -8.13 16.33
CA GLY A 147 -11.48 -9.37 15.87
C GLY A 147 -11.68 -9.43 14.35
N LEU A 148 -11.57 -8.30 13.65
CA LEU A 148 -11.61 -8.25 12.19
C LEU A 148 -10.26 -8.65 11.55
N ILE A 149 -9.17 -8.66 12.32
CA ILE A 149 -7.88 -9.22 11.87
C ILE A 149 -7.95 -10.73 12.02
N ASP A 150 -8.42 -11.40 10.99
CA ASP A 150 -8.72 -12.83 11.00
C ASP A 150 -7.85 -13.65 10.02
N GLY A 151 -6.98 -12.99 9.23
CA GLY A 151 -6.13 -13.61 8.21
C GLY A 151 -6.88 -14.10 6.97
N ASP A 152 -8.21 -13.91 6.90
CA ASP A 152 -9.05 -14.28 5.77
C ASP A 152 -9.54 -13.09 4.95
N ARG A 153 -9.72 -11.93 5.60
CA ARG A 153 -10.11 -10.70 4.92
C ARG A 153 -8.96 -10.20 4.06
N GLU A 154 -9.30 -9.73 2.88
CA GLU A 154 -8.32 -9.11 2.01
C GLU A 154 -7.76 -7.82 2.64
N VAL A 155 -6.45 -7.64 2.51
CA VAL A 155 -5.74 -6.43 2.95
C VAL A 155 -4.93 -5.85 1.80
N ILE A 156 -4.82 -4.53 1.78
CA ILE A 156 -3.96 -3.79 0.85
C ILE A 156 -3.01 -2.92 1.67
N PHE A 157 -1.72 -3.05 1.39
CA PHE A 157 -0.68 -2.20 1.95
C PHE A 157 -0.25 -1.19 0.89
N LEU A 158 -0.31 0.09 1.24
CA LEU A 158 0.25 1.17 0.41
C LEU A 158 1.65 1.49 0.95
N VAL A 159 2.66 1.42 0.09
CA VAL A 159 4.06 1.60 0.48
C VAL A 159 4.70 2.71 -0.34
N THR A 160 5.27 3.71 0.34
CA THR A 160 5.96 4.85 -0.31
C THR A 160 7.08 5.40 0.55
N CYS A 161 7.96 6.21 -0.05
CA CYS A 161 8.96 6.96 0.71
C CYS A 161 8.28 7.90 1.70
N SER A 162 8.78 7.98 2.93
CA SER A 162 8.27 8.94 3.94
C SER A 162 8.89 10.32 3.81
N GLY A 163 10.16 10.37 3.38
CA GLY A 163 10.94 11.62 3.30
C GLY A 163 11.39 12.16 4.66
N TYR A 164 11.31 11.38 5.73
CA TYR A 164 11.74 11.77 7.07
C TYR A 164 13.20 11.39 7.31
N ALA A 165 14.03 12.40 7.68
CA ALA A 165 15.48 12.25 7.85
C ALA A 165 15.88 11.37 9.05
N GLU A 166 15.06 11.28 10.08
CA GLU A 166 15.31 10.49 11.30
C GLU A 166 15.34 8.96 11.05
N TYR A 167 14.75 8.50 9.94
CA TYR A 167 14.80 7.11 9.49
C TYR A 167 15.74 6.92 8.27
N GLY A 168 16.62 7.91 8.00
CA GLY A 168 17.37 7.98 6.77
C GLY A 168 16.54 8.50 5.60
N HIS A 169 17.21 8.95 4.54
CA HIS A 169 16.54 9.53 3.36
C HIS A 169 15.60 8.54 2.63
N ASP A 170 15.71 7.26 2.96
CA ASP A 170 15.01 6.16 2.29
C ASP A 170 13.92 5.48 3.12
N ALA A 171 13.53 6.07 4.26
CA ALA A 171 12.45 5.50 5.07
C ALA A 171 11.16 5.29 4.26
N ARG A 172 10.40 4.26 4.61
CA ARG A 172 9.11 3.92 3.98
C ARG A 172 7.97 4.16 4.95
N THR A 173 6.87 4.72 4.43
CA THR A 173 5.57 4.69 5.10
C THR A 173 4.77 3.51 4.55
N ILE A 174 4.21 2.70 5.44
CA ILE A 174 3.32 1.59 5.13
C ILE A 174 1.96 1.90 5.74
N VAL A 175 0.91 1.87 4.94
CA VAL A 175 -0.48 2.04 5.38
C VAL A 175 -1.25 0.76 5.08
N MET A 176 -1.82 0.16 6.12
CA MET A 176 -2.64 -1.05 6.03
C MET A 176 -4.12 -0.67 5.86
N TYR A 177 -4.75 -1.22 4.85
CA TYR A 177 -6.18 -1.17 4.58
C TYR A 177 -6.78 -2.58 4.60
N GLN A 178 -7.98 -2.73 5.16
CA GLN A 178 -8.68 -4.01 5.22
C GLN A 178 -10.05 -3.90 4.55
N LYS A 179 -10.43 -4.93 3.81
CA LYS A 179 -11.72 -5.04 3.11
C LYS A 179 -12.90 -4.94 4.09
N ILE A 180 -13.90 -4.15 3.69
CA ILE A 180 -15.14 -3.96 4.44
C ILE A 180 -16.09 -5.12 4.18
#